data_34f274c6f9947546837b3d1018bd2896
#
_entry.id   34f274c6f9947546837b3d1018bd2896
#
_cell.length_a   1.000
_cell.length_b   1.000
_cell.length_c   1.000
_cell.angle_alpha   90.00
_cell.angle_beta   90.00
_cell.angle_gamma   90.00
#
_symmetry.space_group_name_H-M   'P 1'
#
loop_
_entity.id
_entity.type
_entity.pdbx_description
1 polymer ?
#
loop_
_entity_poly.entity_id
_entity_poly.type
_entity_poly.pdbx_seq_one_letter_code
_entity_poly.pdbx_strand_id
1 'polypeptide(L)'
;ELGHVVYFDGVAEELGLSPADAGKLKKLINKKDMLGVELFFRDSGLSDKDKESILSLPSLFGGAETLERARRMCSNAKSIEALDRLKYLLDKLGRMGLGKYFSIDLGMVSVNDYYTGIVMKGLCEDLGVSILDGGRYDSLCSRWDRPTNAIGFGIGTRRLTAALRNQGLREKAPKADIAFAVADCDERTVRDTVEKLRKKNIVVRVFGDENALIGYCREKNISRAIFFDGAPIELTIASKGGKI
;
A
#
# COMPACT_ATOMS: atom_id res chain seq x y z
N GLU A 1 -8.09 1.11 7.36
CA GLU A 1 -9.28 1.93 7.11
C GLU A 1 -10.04 1.41 5.91
N LEU A 2 -11.37 1.39 6.02
CA LEU A 2 -12.28 0.99 4.95
C LEU A 2 -13.28 2.11 4.70
N GLY A 3 -13.47 2.47 3.44
CA GLY A 3 -14.47 3.42 2.96
C GLY A 3 -15.25 2.88 1.79
N HIS A 4 -16.21 3.65 1.30
CA HIS A 4 -17.00 3.30 0.13
C HIS A 4 -17.32 4.55 -0.68
N VAL A 5 -16.82 4.64 -1.92
CA VAL A 5 -16.94 5.85 -2.74
C VAL A 5 -18.41 6.23 -3.04
N VAL A 6 -19.27 5.24 -3.19
CA VAL A 6 -20.70 5.45 -3.49
C VAL A 6 -21.46 6.09 -2.32
N TYR A 7 -20.97 6.02 -1.09
CA TYR A 7 -21.59 6.71 0.04
C TYR A 7 -21.65 8.22 -0.20
N PHE A 8 -20.52 8.83 -0.53
CA PHE A 8 -20.46 10.25 -0.88
C PHE A 8 -21.31 10.58 -2.12
N ASP A 9 -21.25 9.74 -3.16
CA ASP A 9 -21.98 9.98 -4.40
C ASP A 9 -23.49 10.00 -4.15
N GLY A 10 -24.00 9.09 -3.30
CA GLY A 10 -25.40 9.08 -2.92
C GLY A 10 -25.81 10.31 -2.09
N VAL A 11 -24.96 10.76 -1.15
CA VAL A 11 -25.22 12.00 -0.41
C VAL A 11 -25.21 13.21 -1.34
N ALA A 12 -24.26 13.29 -2.26
CA ALA A 12 -24.21 14.40 -3.23
C ALA A 12 -25.43 14.42 -4.16
N GLU A 13 -25.92 13.24 -4.57
CA GLU A 13 -27.14 13.10 -5.37
C GLU A 13 -28.40 13.52 -4.58
N GLU A 14 -28.50 13.13 -3.31
CA GLU A 14 -29.60 13.52 -2.40
C GLU A 14 -29.66 15.05 -2.23
N LEU A 15 -28.50 15.70 -2.19
CA LEU A 15 -28.40 17.17 -2.11
C LEU A 15 -28.58 17.88 -3.47
N GLY A 16 -28.80 17.15 -4.56
CA GLY A 16 -28.97 17.72 -5.89
C GLY A 16 -27.69 18.37 -6.45
N LEU A 17 -26.52 17.99 -5.99
CA LEU A 17 -25.24 18.56 -6.44
C LEU A 17 -24.96 18.13 -7.88
N SER A 18 -24.47 19.07 -8.69
CA SER A 18 -23.99 18.72 -10.03
C SER A 18 -22.74 17.83 -9.95
N PRO A 19 -22.43 16.99 -10.97
CA PRO A 19 -21.21 16.21 -11.01
C PRO A 19 -19.92 17.05 -10.86
N ALA A 20 -19.95 18.28 -11.39
CA ALA A 20 -18.83 19.22 -11.28
C ALA A 20 -18.65 19.70 -9.83
N ASP A 21 -19.73 19.98 -9.12
CA ASP A 21 -19.70 20.43 -7.73
C ASP A 21 -19.36 19.29 -6.77
N ALA A 22 -19.88 18.10 -6.98
CA ALA A 22 -19.48 16.89 -6.28
C ALA A 22 -17.97 16.63 -6.46
N GLY A 23 -17.43 16.79 -7.68
CA GLY A 23 -16.00 16.68 -7.95
C GLY A 23 -15.13 17.74 -7.26
N LYS A 24 -15.62 18.98 -7.11
CA LYS A 24 -14.93 20.02 -6.33
C LYS A 24 -14.91 19.65 -4.85
N LEU A 25 -16.05 19.24 -4.29
CA LEU A 25 -16.16 18.83 -2.88
C LEU A 25 -15.27 17.64 -2.57
N LYS A 26 -15.22 16.60 -3.41
CA LYS A 26 -14.30 15.47 -3.26
C LYS A 26 -12.84 15.96 -3.10
N LYS A 27 -12.42 16.94 -3.92
CA LYS A 27 -11.05 17.49 -3.85
C LYS A 27 -10.81 18.24 -2.54
N LEU A 28 -11.76 19.02 -2.06
CA LEU A 28 -11.65 19.78 -0.80
C LEU A 28 -11.59 18.81 0.40
N ILE A 29 -12.49 17.83 0.46
CA ILE A 29 -12.54 16.83 1.52
C ILE A 29 -11.24 16.01 1.58
N ASN A 30 -10.73 15.55 0.43
CA ASN A 30 -9.47 14.82 0.38
C ASN A 30 -8.26 15.65 0.84
N LYS A 31 -8.29 16.97 0.62
CA LYS A 31 -7.27 17.89 1.13
C LYS A 31 -7.49 18.27 2.60
N LYS A 32 -8.60 17.81 3.21
CA LYS A 32 -9.06 18.23 4.54
C LYS A 32 -9.24 19.75 4.65
N ASP A 33 -9.57 20.41 3.55
CA ASP A 33 -9.85 21.84 3.45
C ASP A 33 -11.30 22.11 3.85
N MET A 34 -11.57 22.08 5.16
CA MET A 34 -12.92 22.27 5.70
C MET A 34 -13.42 23.68 5.50
N LEU A 35 -12.53 24.68 5.55
CA LEU A 35 -12.89 26.06 5.23
C LEU A 35 -13.36 26.18 3.78
N GLY A 36 -12.66 25.53 2.85
CA GLY A 36 -13.06 25.48 1.44
C GLY A 36 -14.43 24.82 1.26
N VAL A 37 -14.75 23.77 2.03
CA VAL A 37 -16.07 23.11 2.03
C VAL A 37 -17.16 24.05 2.56
N GLU A 38 -16.93 24.75 3.67
CA GLU A 38 -17.87 25.74 4.22
C GLU A 38 -18.13 26.89 3.24
N LEU A 39 -17.06 27.43 2.64
CA LEU A 39 -17.15 28.47 1.63
C LEU A 39 -17.94 28.01 0.39
N PHE A 40 -17.75 26.77 -0.05
CA PHE A 40 -18.50 26.19 -1.15
C PHE A 40 -20.01 26.20 -0.89
N PHE A 41 -20.42 25.96 0.35
CA PHE A 41 -21.84 25.94 0.73
C PHE A 41 -22.44 27.32 1.07
N ARG A 42 -21.63 28.35 1.20
CA ARG A 42 -22.10 29.70 1.62
C ARG A 42 -23.25 30.18 0.73
N ASP A 43 -23.10 30.00 -0.58
CA ASP A 43 -24.05 30.50 -1.59
C ASP A 43 -24.88 29.40 -2.24
N SER A 44 -24.89 28.19 -1.67
CA SER A 44 -25.52 27.02 -2.27
C SER A 44 -27.06 26.96 -2.14
N GLY A 45 -27.63 27.77 -1.22
CA GLY A 45 -29.07 27.71 -0.90
C GLY A 45 -29.52 26.45 -0.15
N LEU A 46 -28.60 25.53 0.18
CA LEU A 46 -28.88 24.31 0.95
C LEU A 46 -29.17 24.64 2.42
N SER A 47 -30.03 23.83 3.05
CA SER A 47 -30.28 23.94 4.50
C SER A 47 -29.04 23.56 5.30
N ASP A 48 -28.95 24.05 6.55
CA ASP A 48 -27.84 23.72 7.43
C ASP A 48 -27.77 22.22 7.73
N LYS A 49 -28.90 21.53 7.81
CA LYS A 49 -28.98 20.07 7.95
C LYS A 49 -28.36 19.34 6.75
N ASP A 50 -28.62 19.82 5.54
CA ASP A 50 -28.07 19.20 4.32
C ASP A 50 -26.57 19.41 4.24
N LYS A 51 -26.07 20.59 4.59
CA LYS A 51 -24.63 20.90 4.67
C LYS A 51 -23.91 20.02 5.68
N GLU A 52 -24.56 19.75 6.83
CA GLU A 52 -24.00 18.92 7.89
C GLU A 52 -23.64 17.52 7.41
N SER A 53 -24.42 16.93 6.50
CA SER A 53 -24.13 15.61 5.93
C SER A 53 -22.77 15.51 5.25
N ILE A 54 -22.30 16.59 4.62
CA ILE A 54 -20.97 16.63 3.99
C ILE A 54 -19.91 17.14 4.95
N LEU A 55 -20.22 18.18 5.75
CA LEU A 55 -19.27 18.74 6.72
C LEU A 55 -18.85 17.72 7.78
N SER A 56 -19.71 16.76 8.11
CA SER A 56 -19.41 15.69 9.07
C SER A 56 -18.57 14.56 8.50
N LEU A 57 -18.46 14.39 7.18
CA LEU A 57 -17.73 13.26 6.55
C LEU A 57 -16.33 13.01 7.13
N PRO A 58 -15.48 14.03 7.32
CA PRO A 58 -14.16 13.81 7.91
C PRO A 58 -14.18 13.35 9.37
N SER A 59 -15.32 13.53 10.07
CA SER A 59 -15.53 13.07 11.45
C SER A 59 -16.20 11.69 11.53
N LEU A 60 -16.67 11.15 10.40
CA LEU A 60 -17.26 9.81 10.29
C LEU A 60 -16.16 8.76 10.19
N PHE A 61 -15.40 8.65 11.26
CA PHE A 61 -14.30 7.72 11.45
C PHE A 61 -14.49 6.92 12.74
N GLY A 62 -14.12 5.62 12.73
CA GLY A 62 -14.17 4.75 13.91
C GLY A 62 -14.64 3.33 13.61
N GLY A 63 -15.35 2.74 14.54
CA GLY A 63 -15.88 1.38 14.43
C GLY A 63 -17.27 1.31 13.79
N ALA A 64 -18.03 0.27 14.15
CA ALA A 64 -19.37 0.04 13.62
C ALA A 64 -20.36 1.16 13.96
N GLU A 65 -20.16 1.86 15.09
CA GLU A 65 -20.97 3.01 15.50
C GLU A 65 -20.95 4.15 14.47
N THR A 66 -19.86 4.28 13.71
CA THR A 66 -19.74 5.25 12.62
C THR A 66 -20.76 4.98 11.52
N LEU A 67 -21.02 3.73 11.19
CA LEU A 67 -22.03 3.35 10.18
C LEU A 67 -23.43 3.73 10.64
N GLU A 68 -23.76 3.57 11.92
CA GLU A 68 -25.05 3.95 12.49
C GLU A 68 -25.23 5.49 12.53
N ARG A 69 -24.14 6.23 12.79
CA ARG A 69 -24.17 7.70 12.68
C ARG A 69 -24.42 8.14 11.25
N ALA A 70 -23.66 7.59 10.31
CA ALA A 70 -23.78 7.89 8.88
C ALA A 70 -25.19 7.57 8.33
N ARG A 71 -25.79 6.46 8.77
CA ARG A 71 -27.13 6.04 8.36
C ARG A 71 -28.22 7.05 8.75
N ARG A 72 -28.06 7.75 9.89
CA ARG A 72 -29.00 8.81 10.31
C ARG A 72 -28.88 10.10 9.49
N MET A 73 -27.81 10.24 8.71
CA MET A 73 -27.47 11.46 7.98
C MET A 73 -27.75 11.35 6.47
N CYS A 74 -28.22 10.21 6.00
CA CYS A 74 -28.57 10.01 4.59
C CYS A 74 -29.85 9.18 4.45
N SER A 75 -30.61 9.43 3.38
CA SER A 75 -31.78 8.67 3.00
C SER A 75 -31.64 8.02 1.61
N ASN A 76 -30.63 8.40 0.86
CA ASN A 76 -30.36 7.90 -0.48
C ASN A 76 -30.04 6.39 -0.45
N ALA A 77 -30.73 5.63 -1.30
CA ALA A 77 -30.60 4.17 -1.37
C ALA A 77 -29.16 3.69 -1.65
N LYS A 78 -28.41 4.42 -2.52
CA LYS A 78 -27.01 4.09 -2.84
C LYS A 78 -26.11 4.25 -1.61
N SER A 79 -26.30 5.32 -0.83
CA SER A 79 -25.55 5.54 0.41
C SER A 79 -25.87 4.45 1.45
N ILE A 80 -27.13 4.08 1.59
CA ILE A 80 -27.55 3.01 2.51
C ILE A 80 -26.93 1.67 2.12
N GLU A 81 -26.99 1.30 0.81
CA GLU A 81 -26.36 0.07 0.32
C GLU A 81 -24.85 0.05 0.58
N ALA A 82 -24.17 1.19 0.39
CA ALA A 82 -22.75 1.32 0.68
C ALA A 82 -22.44 1.07 2.17
N LEU A 83 -23.26 1.60 3.08
CA LEU A 83 -23.13 1.35 4.53
C LEU A 83 -23.40 -0.11 4.88
N ASP A 84 -24.41 -0.74 4.29
CA ASP A 84 -24.73 -2.16 4.49
C ASP A 84 -23.57 -3.05 4.03
N ARG A 85 -22.93 -2.68 2.92
CA ARG A 85 -21.75 -3.39 2.42
C ARG A 85 -20.55 -3.28 3.38
N LEU A 86 -20.28 -2.10 3.92
CA LEU A 86 -19.23 -1.89 4.91
C LEU A 86 -19.53 -2.66 6.20
N LYS A 87 -20.78 -2.63 6.69
CA LYS A 87 -21.23 -3.40 7.86
C LYS A 87 -20.98 -4.89 7.66
N TYR A 88 -21.42 -5.44 6.54
CA TYR A 88 -21.19 -6.84 6.19
C TYR A 88 -19.71 -7.24 6.25
N LEU A 89 -18.82 -6.36 5.74
CA LEU A 89 -17.37 -6.61 5.79
C LEU A 89 -16.83 -6.58 7.22
N LEU A 90 -17.19 -5.58 8.02
CA LEU A 90 -16.78 -5.51 9.42
C LEU A 90 -17.22 -6.74 10.21
N ASP A 91 -18.48 -7.19 10.01
CA ASP A 91 -19.01 -8.38 10.65
C ASP A 91 -18.24 -9.65 10.24
N LYS A 92 -17.86 -9.75 8.96
CA LYS A 92 -17.01 -10.85 8.48
C LYS A 92 -15.62 -10.82 9.09
N LEU A 93 -14.96 -9.66 9.08
CA LEU A 93 -13.62 -9.47 9.66
C LEU A 93 -13.65 -9.73 11.18
N GLY A 94 -14.71 -9.32 11.86
CA GLY A 94 -14.92 -9.61 13.29
C GLY A 94 -14.98 -11.12 13.57
N ARG A 95 -15.76 -11.86 12.78
CA ARG A 95 -15.83 -13.34 12.88
C ARG A 95 -14.49 -14.03 12.59
N MET A 96 -13.62 -13.44 11.79
CA MET A 96 -12.25 -13.92 11.54
C MET A 96 -11.26 -13.52 12.63
N GLY A 97 -11.68 -12.81 13.68
CA GLY A 97 -10.79 -12.27 14.73
C GLY A 97 -9.94 -11.08 14.30
N LEU A 98 -10.23 -10.49 13.14
CA LEU A 98 -9.45 -9.40 12.56
C LEU A 98 -10.06 -8.02 12.82
N GLY A 99 -11.27 -7.93 13.38
CA GLY A 99 -12.03 -6.68 13.54
C GLY A 99 -11.25 -5.54 14.19
N LYS A 100 -10.37 -5.85 15.16
CA LYS A 100 -9.53 -4.86 15.87
C LYS A 100 -8.52 -4.11 14.98
N TYR A 101 -8.26 -4.61 13.78
CA TYR A 101 -7.33 -3.99 12.82
C TYR A 101 -8.03 -3.11 11.79
N PHE A 102 -9.35 -3.04 11.83
CA PHE A 102 -10.14 -2.32 10.83
C PHE A 102 -10.98 -1.23 11.45
N SER A 103 -10.97 -0.07 10.80
CA SER A 103 -11.84 1.05 11.09
C SER A 103 -12.55 1.50 9.82
N ILE A 104 -13.67 2.20 9.99
CA ILE A 104 -14.39 2.86 8.92
C ILE A 104 -13.89 4.29 8.81
N ASP A 105 -13.69 4.76 7.58
CA ASP A 105 -13.47 6.17 7.26
C ASP A 105 -14.31 6.55 6.05
N LEU A 106 -15.43 7.24 6.29
CA LEU A 106 -16.32 7.74 5.23
C LEU A 106 -15.82 9.05 4.63
N GLY A 107 -14.80 9.66 5.22
CA GLY A 107 -14.06 10.78 4.64
C GLY A 107 -13.10 10.36 3.52
N MET A 108 -12.90 9.07 3.28
CA MET A 108 -12.15 8.57 2.13
C MET A 108 -12.96 8.71 0.83
N VAL A 109 -13.26 9.94 0.46
CA VAL A 109 -13.87 10.24 -0.83
C VAL A 109 -12.80 10.16 -1.91
N SER A 110 -12.92 9.22 -2.84
CA SER A 110 -11.90 9.02 -3.88
C SER A 110 -11.92 10.13 -4.92
N VAL A 111 -10.73 10.68 -5.22
CA VAL A 111 -10.50 11.52 -6.42
C VAL A 111 -10.23 10.68 -7.67
N ASN A 112 -9.98 9.39 -7.50
CA ASN A 112 -9.75 8.48 -8.61
C ASN A 112 -11.08 7.95 -9.10
N ASP A 113 -11.54 8.41 -10.24
CA ASP A 113 -12.84 8.08 -10.83
C ASP A 113 -12.98 6.60 -11.27
N TYR A 114 -11.92 5.80 -11.13
CA TYR A 114 -11.99 4.39 -11.46
C TYR A 114 -12.51 3.50 -10.33
N TYR A 115 -12.53 3.95 -9.07
CA TYR A 115 -13.12 3.17 -7.98
C TYR A 115 -14.65 3.16 -8.06
N THR A 116 -15.23 1.98 -7.93
CA THR A 116 -16.67 1.73 -8.08
C THR A 116 -17.35 1.26 -6.80
N GLY A 117 -16.61 1.16 -5.70
CA GLY A 117 -17.16 0.62 -4.46
C GLY A 117 -16.26 0.85 -3.26
N ILE A 118 -15.88 -0.25 -2.60
CA ILE A 118 -15.01 -0.22 -1.43
C ILE A 118 -13.65 0.35 -1.80
N VAL A 119 -13.14 1.20 -0.91
CA VAL A 119 -11.75 1.68 -0.91
C VAL A 119 -11.09 1.31 0.42
N MET A 120 -9.79 1.07 0.40
CA MET A 120 -9.03 0.68 1.58
C MET A 120 -7.69 1.38 1.67
N LYS A 121 -7.28 1.69 2.90
CA LYS A 121 -5.93 2.16 3.22
C LYS A 121 -5.36 1.36 4.37
N GLY A 122 -4.10 0.95 4.25
CA GLY A 122 -3.33 0.40 5.35
C GLY A 122 -2.43 1.47 5.92
N LEU A 123 -2.53 1.70 7.22
CA LEU A 123 -1.77 2.70 7.96
C LEU A 123 -0.89 2.04 9.01
N CYS A 124 0.14 2.73 9.41
CA CYS A 124 0.99 2.38 10.54
C CYS A 124 1.20 3.64 11.39
N GLU A 125 1.09 3.51 12.70
CA GLU A 125 1.16 4.64 13.64
C GLU A 125 2.42 5.49 13.46
N ASP A 126 3.54 4.85 13.10
CA ASP A 126 4.84 5.50 13.03
C ASP A 126 5.15 6.22 11.70
N LEU A 127 4.26 6.20 10.71
CA LEU A 127 4.61 6.70 9.37
C LEU A 127 3.82 7.91 8.89
N GLY A 128 2.64 8.21 9.44
CA GLY A 128 1.79 9.32 9.01
C GLY A 128 1.34 9.27 7.53
N VAL A 129 1.65 8.18 6.81
CA VAL A 129 1.28 7.95 5.40
C VAL A 129 0.81 6.51 5.21
N SER A 130 -0.06 6.29 4.21
CA SER A 130 -0.54 4.94 3.89
C SER A 130 0.59 4.04 3.39
N ILE A 131 0.60 2.79 3.84
CA ILE A 131 1.50 1.72 3.35
C ILE A 131 0.84 0.97 2.20
N LEU A 132 -0.49 0.83 2.27
CA LEU A 132 -1.33 0.12 1.33
C LEU A 132 -2.48 1.02 0.91
N ASP A 133 -2.76 1.04 -0.38
CA ASP A 133 -3.92 1.70 -0.95
C ASP A 133 -4.57 0.75 -1.96
N GLY A 134 -5.90 0.69 -1.98
CA GLY A 134 -6.63 -0.18 -2.88
C GLY A 134 -8.14 0.05 -2.87
N GLY A 135 -8.84 -0.76 -3.66
CA GLY A 135 -10.29 -0.71 -3.73
C GLY A 135 -10.87 -1.52 -4.89
N ARG A 136 -12.19 -1.44 -5.04
CA ARG A 136 -12.94 -2.06 -6.14
C ARG A 136 -13.00 -1.11 -7.33
N TYR A 137 -12.70 -1.63 -8.54
CA TYR A 137 -12.57 -0.82 -9.77
C TYR A 137 -13.12 -1.52 -11.02
N ASP A 138 -14.37 -1.96 -10.97
CA ASP A 138 -15.05 -2.73 -12.02
C ASP A 138 -15.02 -2.03 -13.39
N SER A 139 -15.21 -0.69 -13.41
CA SER A 139 -15.25 0.10 -14.65
C SER A 139 -13.91 0.13 -15.40
N LEU A 140 -12.80 -0.06 -14.72
CA LEU A 140 -11.49 -0.08 -15.35
C LEU A 140 -11.32 -1.33 -16.24
N CYS A 141 -11.88 -2.46 -15.80
CA CYS A 141 -11.83 -3.74 -16.51
C CYS A 141 -12.86 -3.83 -17.63
N SER A 142 -13.96 -3.07 -17.57
CA SER A 142 -15.01 -3.09 -18.59
C SER A 142 -14.57 -2.54 -19.96
N ARG A 143 -13.40 -1.91 -20.04
CA ARG A 143 -12.79 -1.47 -21.32
C ARG A 143 -12.35 -2.63 -22.22
N TRP A 144 -12.33 -3.87 -21.72
CA TRP A 144 -11.98 -5.08 -22.47
C TRP A 144 -13.19 -5.97 -22.77
N ASP A 145 -14.33 -5.37 -23.18
CA ASP A 145 -15.55 -6.03 -23.68
C ASP A 145 -16.26 -7.02 -22.74
N ARG A 146 -15.87 -7.10 -21.46
CA ARG A 146 -16.59 -7.93 -20.47
C ARG A 146 -16.77 -7.18 -19.17
N PRO A 147 -18.03 -7.02 -18.67
CA PRO A 147 -18.24 -6.52 -17.33
C PRO A 147 -17.61 -7.51 -16.33
N THR A 148 -16.57 -7.06 -15.65
CA THR A 148 -15.80 -7.90 -14.72
C THR A 148 -15.65 -7.17 -13.40
N ASN A 149 -16.04 -7.84 -12.31
CA ASN A 149 -15.78 -7.32 -10.98
C ASN A 149 -14.28 -7.38 -10.69
N ALA A 150 -13.71 -6.27 -10.27
CA ALA A 150 -12.28 -6.19 -9.99
C ALA A 150 -12.02 -5.47 -8.65
N ILE A 151 -11.14 -6.05 -7.87
CA ILE A 151 -10.62 -5.47 -6.63
C ILE A 151 -9.12 -5.72 -6.55
N GLY A 152 -8.37 -4.77 -6.05
CA GLY A 152 -6.94 -4.91 -5.86
C GLY A 152 -6.37 -3.87 -4.95
N PHE A 153 -5.10 -4.04 -4.60
CA PHE A 153 -4.36 -3.10 -3.77
C PHE A 153 -2.88 -3.08 -4.16
N GLY A 154 -2.24 -1.95 -3.88
CA GLY A 154 -0.79 -1.79 -3.97
C GLY A 154 -0.17 -1.60 -2.59
N ILE A 155 0.98 -2.25 -2.35
CA ILE A 155 1.77 -2.05 -1.13
C ILE A 155 3.05 -1.33 -1.49
N GLY A 156 3.30 -0.20 -0.80
CA GLY A 156 4.55 0.53 -0.89
C GLY A 156 5.66 -0.20 -0.14
N THR A 157 6.46 -1.04 -0.81
CA THR A 157 7.52 -1.86 -0.18
C THR A 157 8.51 -1.01 0.61
N ARG A 158 8.85 0.18 0.12
CA ARG A 158 9.73 1.13 0.82
C ARG A 158 9.10 1.63 2.13
N ARG A 159 7.79 1.93 2.12
CA ARG A 159 7.05 2.38 3.31
C ARG A 159 6.87 1.24 4.30
N LEU A 160 6.54 0.03 3.81
CA LEU A 160 6.46 -1.17 4.64
C LEU A 160 7.80 -1.47 5.33
N THR A 161 8.91 -1.39 4.59
CA THR A 161 10.25 -1.58 5.16
C THR A 161 10.58 -0.52 6.22
N ALA A 162 10.16 0.73 6.02
CA ALA A 162 10.33 1.78 7.02
C ALA A 162 9.51 1.50 8.28
N ALA A 163 8.25 1.09 8.15
CA ALA A 163 7.39 0.70 9.27
C ALA A 163 8.00 -0.45 10.09
N LEU A 164 8.45 -1.52 9.41
CA LEU A 164 9.10 -2.66 10.07
C LEU A 164 10.38 -2.25 10.82
N ARG A 165 11.15 -1.32 10.27
CA ARG A 165 12.33 -0.77 10.95
C ARG A 165 11.98 -0.02 12.22
N ASN A 166 10.96 0.86 12.15
CA ASN A 166 10.53 1.67 13.29
C ASN A 166 10.02 0.78 14.44
N GLN A 167 9.38 -0.34 14.11
CA GLN A 167 8.90 -1.32 15.07
C GLN A 167 9.97 -2.32 15.55
N GLY A 168 11.21 -2.17 15.13
CA GLY A 168 12.30 -3.09 15.49
C GLY A 168 12.17 -4.51 14.88
N LEU A 169 11.21 -4.71 13.96
CA LEU A 169 10.91 -5.99 13.33
C LEU A 169 11.78 -6.29 12.09
N ARG A 170 12.84 -5.53 11.91
CA ARG A 170 13.75 -5.75 10.78
C ARG A 170 14.55 -7.01 11.00
N GLU A 171 14.29 -8.04 10.23
CA GLU A 171 15.26 -9.13 10.08
C GLU A 171 16.55 -8.58 9.44
N LYS A 172 17.69 -8.97 10.00
CA LYS A 172 18.96 -8.74 9.32
C LYS A 172 18.91 -9.47 7.99
N ALA A 173 19.15 -8.76 6.89
CA ALA A 173 19.26 -9.41 5.60
C ALA A 173 20.22 -10.61 5.75
N PRO A 174 19.86 -11.80 5.28
CA PRO A 174 20.75 -12.95 5.37
C PRO A 174 22.06 -12.58 4.72
N LYS A 175 23.18 -12.91 5.37
CA LYS A 175 24.50 -12.69 4.82
C LYS A 175 24.69 -13.62 3.62
N ALA A 176 25.34 -13.13 2.59
CA ALA A 176 25.78 -13.99 1.52
C ALA A 176 26.90 -14.93 2.04
N ASP A 177 26.78 -16.20 1.68
CA ASP A 177 27.77 -17.21 2.04
C ASP A 177 28.99 -17.17 1.09
N ILE A 178 28.71 -16.83 -0.17
CA ILE A 178 29.68 -16.82 -1.26
C ILE A 178 29.46 -15.57 -2.11
N ALA A 179 30.53 -14.88 -2.45
CA ALA A 179 30.53 -13.83 -3.45
C ALA A 179 31.28 -14.32 -4.71
N PHE A 180 30.88 -13.82 -5.89
CA PHE A 180 31.62 -14.08 -7.11
C PHE A 180 31.72 -12.85 -8.02
N ALA A 181 32.79 -12.78 -8.79
CA ALA A 181 32.95 -11.83 -9.89
C ALA A 181 33.43 -12.57 -11.16
N VAL A 182 33.23 -11.96 -12.30
CA VAL A 182 33.56 -12.53 -13.60
C VAL A 182 34.39 -11.51 -14.37
N ALA A 183 35.59 -11.89 -14.74
CA ALA A 183 36.46 -11.13 -15.67
C ALA A 183 36.25 -11.67 -17.09
N ASP A 184 36.75 -12.87 -17.35
CA ASP A 184 36.64 -13.57 -18.62
C ASP A 184 36.30 -15.04 -18.33
N CYS A 185 35.13 -15.49 -18.69
CA CYS A 185 34.72 -16.89 -18.56
C CYS A 185 33.46 -17.16 -19.39
N ASP A 186 33.35 -18.34 -19.94
CA ASP A 186 32.17 -18.80 -20.63
C ASP A 186 30.92 -18.69 -19.74
N GLU A 187 29.87 -18.05 -20.25
CA GLU A 187 28.64 -17.74 -19.51
C GLU A 187 27.92 -19.00 -18.99
N ARG A 188 28.02 -20.10 -19.73
CA ARG A 188 27.43 -21.38 -19.34
C ARG A 188 28.15 -21.96 -18.12
N THR A 189 29.49 -21.92 -18.11
CA THR A 189 30.32 -22.34 -16.97
C THR A 189 30.00 -21.53 -15.72
N VAL A 190 29.88 -20.21 -15.85
CA VAL A 190 29.51 -19.32 -14.75
C VAL A 190 28.11 -19.68 -14.22
N ARG A 191 27.12 -19.78 -15.11
CA ARG A 191 25.74 -20.13 -14.74
C ARG A 191 25.66 -21.47 -14.02
N ASP A 192 26.20 -22.53 -14.62
CA ASP A 192 26.11 -23.90 -14.11
C ASP A 192 26.80 -24.03 -12.74
N THR A 193 27.91 -23.32 -12.54
CA THR A 193 28.62 -23.27 -11.26
C THR A 193 27.80 -22.53 -10.21
N VAL A 194 27.30 -21.33 -10.53
CA VAL A 194 26.52 -20.51 -9.60
C VAL A 194 25.19 -21.20 -9.24
N GLU A 195 24.52 -21.86 -10.17
CA GLU A 195 23.29 -22.62 -9.90
C GLU A 195 23.53 -23.77 -8.92
N LYS A 196 24.63 -24.51 -9.08
CA LYS A 196 25.02 -25.57 -8.12
C LYS A 196 25.24 -25.00 -6.71
N LEU A 197 25.93 -23.87 -6.61
CA LEU A 197 26.20 -23.20 -5.33
C LEU A 197 24.92 -22.69 -4.67
N ARG A 198 24.01 -22.10 -5.44
CA ARG A 198 22.73 -21.53 -4.94
C ARG A 198 21.78 -22.57 -4.35
N LYS A 199 21.98 -23.84 -4.64
CA LYS A 199 21.16 -24.92 -4.02
C LYS A 199 21.31 -24.98 -2.50
N LYS A 200 22.46 -24.52 -1.97
CA LYS A 200 22.81 -24.64 -0.52
C LYS A 200 23.34 -23.35 0.10
N ASN A 201 23.55 -22.32 -0.70
CA ASN A 201 24.21 -21.08 -0.27
C ASN A 201 23.49 -19.86 -0.82
N ILE A 202 23.60 -18.75 -0.12
CA ILE A 202 23.24 -17.43 -0.64
C ILE A 202 24.44 -16.90 -1.38
N VAL A 203 24.30 -16.74 -2.71
CA VAL A 203 25.40 -16.36 -3.61
C VAL A 203 25.13 -14.99 -4.20
N VAL A 204 26.08 -14.04 -4.02
CA VAL A 204 25.96 -12.67 -4.52
C VAL A 204 26.99 -12.43 -5.63
N ARG A 205 26.57 -11.72 -6.70
CA ARG A 205 27.46 -11.25 -7.75
C ARG A 205 28.03 -9.88 -7.37
N VAL A 206 29.34 -9.73 -7.51
CA VAL A 206 30.06 -8.47 -7.41
C VAL A 206 30.50 -8.07 -8.83
N PHE A 207 30.29 -6.82 -9.20
CA PHE A 207 30.77 -6.30 -10.47
C PHE A 207 32.15 -5.64 -10.27
N GLY A 208 33.11 -6.01 -11.07
CA GLY A 208 34.49 -5.53 -11.01
C GLY A 208 35.50 -6.65 -11.14
N ASP A 209 36.77 -6.33 -10.89
CA ASP A 209 37.89 -7.25 -10.89
C ASP A 209 38.02 -8.06 -9.59
N GLU A 210 39.04 -8.86 -9.49
CA GLU A 210 39.35 -9.66 -8.30
C GLU A 210 39.54 -8.79 -7.05
N ASN A 211 40.16 -7.61 -7.17
CA ASN A 211 40.37 -6.70 -6.05
C ASN A 211 39.03 -6.14 -5.53
N ALA A 212 38.12 -5.80 -6.43
CA ALA A 212 36.77 -5.37 -6.07
C ALA A 212 36.03 -6.50 -5.33
N LEU A 213 36.14 -7.74 -5.79
CA LEU A 213 35.54 -8.91 -5.15
C LEU A 213 36.09 -9.10 -3.73
N ILE A 214 37.44 -9.08 -3.58
CA ILE A 214 38.12 -9.22 -2.27
C ILE A 214 37.69 -8.09 -1.34
N GLY A 215 37.68 -6.84 -1.84
CA GLY A 215 37.27 -5.67 -1.08
C GLY A 215 35.84 -5.80 -0.54
N TYR A 216 34.89 -6.19 -1.39
CA TYR A 216 33.51 -6.45 -1.02
C TYR A 216 33.39 -7.56 0.04
N CYS A 217 34.08 -8.67 -0.16
CA CYS A 217 34.08 -9.79 0.78
C CYS A 217 34.59 -9.39 2.17
N ARG A 218 35.66 -8.59 2.24
CA ARG A 218 36.19 -8.06 3.50
C ARG A 218 35.24 -7.10 4.20
N GLU A 219 34.53 -6.24 3.42
CA GLU A 219 33.54 -5.31 3.96
C GLU A 219 32.33 -6.06 4.54
N LYS A 220 31.87 -7.07 3.84
CA LYS A 220 30.64 -7.84 4.20
C LYS A 220 30.93 -9.07 5.06
N ASN A 221 32.17 -9.33 5.43
CA ASN A 221 32.63 -10.53 6.18
C ASN A 221 32.21 -11.84 5.50
N ILE A 222 32.38 -11.93 4.18
CA ILE A 222 32.22 -13.15 3.40
C ILE A 222 33.58 -13.84 3.28
N SER A 223 33.68 -15.09 3.74
CA SER A 223 34.93 -15.83 3.75
C SER A 223 35.23 -16.60 2.47
N ARG A 224 34.21 -16.83 1.64
CA ARG A 224 34.33 -17.60 0.39
C ARG A 224 34.01 -16.75 -0.80
N ALA A 225 34.86 -16.76 -1.80
CA ALA A 225 34.63 -16.06 -3.05
C ALA A 225 35.04 -16.93 -4.24
N ILE A 226 34.48 -16.66 -5.41
CA ILE A 226 34.84 -17.30 -6.67
C ILE A 226 35.12 -16.22 -7.69
N PHE A 227 36.29 -16.22 -8.25
CA PHE A 227 36.63 -15.37 -9.37
C PHE A 227 36.69 -16.21 -10.64
N PHE A 228 35.93 -15.77 -11.65
CA PHE A 228 35.86 -16.45 -12.95
C PHE A 228 36.80 -15.73 -13.92
N ASP A 229 37.92 -16.37 -14.22
CA ASP A 229 38.92 -15.91 -15.22
C ASP A 229 39.38 -17.15 -15.99
N GLY A 230 38.85 -17.39 -17.19
CA GLY A 230 38.99 -18.63 -17.94
C GLY A 230 38.33 -19.84 -17.27
N ALA A 231 38.50 -20.01 -15.96
CA ALA A 231 37.88 -21.05 -15.13
C ALA A 231 37.52 -20.48 -13.74
N PRO A 232 36.64 -21.17 -12.98
CA PRO A 232 36.30 -20.75 -11.62
C PRO A 232 37.50 -20.93 -10.67
N ILE A 233 37.98 -19.85 -10.05
CA ILE A 233 39.04 -19.81 -9.06
C ILE A 233 38.43 -19.59 -7.69
N GLU A 234 38.51 -20.54 -6.78
CA GLU A 234 38.05 -20.39 -5.41
C GLU A 234 39.04 -19.58 -4.58
N LEU A 235 38.52 -18.56 -3.88
CA LEU A 235 39.28 -17.67 -3.01
C LEU A 235 38.77 -17.82 -1.57
N THR A 236 39.71 -18.00 -0.64
CA THR A 236 39.41 -17.91 0.80
C THR A 236 39.84 -16.54 1.31
N ILE A 237 38.83 -15.76 1.80
CA ILE A 237 39.11 -14.41 2.28
C ILE A 237 39.27 -14.44 3.80
N ALA A 238 40.41 -14.04 4.27
CA ALA A 238 40.63 -13.88 5.70
C ALA A 238 39.70 -12.78 6.27
N SER A 239 38.96 -13.09 7.33
CA SER A 239 38.19 -12.09 8.08
C SER A 239 39.13 -10.99 8.57
N LYS A 240 38.70 -9.72 8.53
CA LYS A 240 39.41 -8.65 9.25
C LYS A 240 39.52 -9.10 10.71
N GLY A 241 40.72 -9.36 11.18
CA GLY A 241 40.99 -9.85 12.51
C GLY A 241 40.20 -9.05 13.55
N GLY A 242 39.46 -9.78 14.38
CA GLY A 242 38.96 -9.22 15.62
C GLY A 242 40.17 -8.77 16.42
N LYS A 243 40.17 -7.52 16.84
CA LYS A 243 41.07 -7.10 17.91
C LYS A 243 40.76 -7.98 19.11
N ILE A 244 41.80 -8.66 19.60
CA ILE A 244 41.87 -9.29 20.92
C ILE A 244 41.58 -8.21 21.97
#